data_aefdb660ac1e1ae4dc20184be10b5195
#
_entry.id   aefdb660ac1e1ae4dc20184be10b5195
#
_cell.length_a   1.000
_cell.length_b   1.000
_cell.length_c   1.000
_cell.angle_alpha   90.00
_cell.angle_beta   90.00
_cell.angle_gamma   90.00
#
_symmetry.space_group_name_H-M   'P 1'
#
loop_
_entity.id
_entity.type
_entity.pdbx_description
1 polymer ?
#
loop_
_entity_poly.entity_id
_entity_poly.type
_entity_poly.pdbx_seq_one_letter_code
_entity_poly.pdbx_strand_id
1 'polypeptide(L)'
;MKDMRTIIDLFERSCEKFPNNPYLWEKKKGRFAATSYMEVKREVLNFAGALCQLGMDRGDRIALLSEGCNAWVYSELGMLYAGGVNVPLSIKLTDNEIVFRVEHSQARFLIVSANFLNRVRGIEGRIGGVEKIIVIHSDINEGKYVSFELLQREGEIWRGEHKELMNDRIHTVTEDDLVNISYTSGTTAEPKGIMLSHRNYVTNVLQSDSLIQIPAYYRILLFLPWDHSFAHTVGLYSFMYNGASLASVDYGQSGMEYLRNIPVNLQEVKQMHIGKLEMRFHQ
;
A
#
# COMPACT_ATOMS: atom_id res chain seq x y z
N MET A 1 -26.80 -3.10 -6.97
CA MET A 1 -25.41 -2.75 -6.60
C MET A 1 -24.67 -4.05 -6.45
N LYS A 2 -23.50 -4.20 -7.08
CA LYS A 2 -22.64 -5.38 -6.86
C LYS A 2 -22.34 -5.45 -5.35
N ASP A 3 -22.51 -6.62 -4.78
CA ASP A 3 -22.27 -6.82 -3.34
C ASP A 3 -20.76 -6.62 -3.08
N MET A 4 -20.41 -5.53 -2.43
CA MET A 4 -19.00 -5.19 -2.16
C MET A 4 -18.56 -5.96 -0.93
N ARG A 5 -17.77 -7.01 -1.11
CA ARG A 5 -17.34 -7.92 -0.07
C ARG A 5 -15.87 -7.82 0.27
N THR A 6 -15.07 -7.36 -0.69
CA THR A 6 -13.62 -7.28 -0.56
C THR A 6 -13.09 -5.86 -0.77
N ILE A 7 -11.87 -5.58 -0.32
CA ILE A 7 -11.18 -4.32 -0.64
C ILE A 7 -10.96 -4.19 -2.15
N ILE A 8 -10.81 -5.32 -2.84
CA ILE A 8 -10.72 -5.36 -4.30
C ILE A 8 -12.02 -4.81 -4.92
N ASP A 9 -13.20 -5.25 -4.44
CA ASP A 9 -14.49 -4.73 -4.94
C ASP A 9 -14.63 -3.23 -4.72
N LEU A 10 -14.19 -2.72 -3.55
CA LEU A 10 -14.20 -1.27 -3.27
C LEU A 10 -13.32 -0.51 -4.26
N PHE A 11 -12.11 -1.03 -4.53
CA PHE A 11 -11.17 -0.39 -5.45
C PHE A 11 -11.66 -0.44 -6.90
N GLU A 12 -12.15 -1.60 -7.36
CA GLU A 12 -12.71 -1.76 -8.71
C GLU A 12 -13.87 -0.79 -8.96
N ARG A 13 -14.83 -0.73 -8.01
CA ARG A 13 -15.92 0.26 -8.07
C ARG A 13 -15.41 1.69 -8.19
N SER A 14 -14.37 2.02 -7.45
CA SER A 14 -13.82 3.39 -7.47
C SER A 14 -13.10 3.71 -8.77
N CYS A 15 -12.40 2.73 -9.36
CA CYS A 15 -11.81 2.86 -10.69
C CYS A 15 -12.87 3.03 -11.78
N GLU A 16 -14.00 2.32 -11.68
CA GLU A 16 -15.12 2.47 -12.63
C GLU A 16 -15.79 3.84 -12.50
N LYS A 17 -16.02 4.31 -11.26
CA LYS A 17 -16.78 5.54 -10.99
C LYS A 17 -15.92 6.80 -11.14
N PHE A 18 -14.62 6.74 -10.85
CA PHE A 18 -13.71 7.87 -10.78
C PHE A 18 -12.40 7.66 -11.56
N PRO A 19 -12.42 7.12 -12.79
CA PRO A 19 -11.22 6.62 -13.48
C PRO A 19 -10.10 7.66 -13.59
N ASN A 20 -10.46 8.91 -13.84
CA ASN A 20 -9.51 10.00 -14.08
C ASN A 20 -9.27 10.89 -12.85
N ASN A 21 -9.95 10.63 -11.72
CA ASN A 21 -9.67 11.38 -10.51
C ASN A 21 -8.26 11.05 -10.02
N PRO A 22 -7.54 12.03 -9.48
CA PRO A 22 -6.34 11.73 -8.70
C PRO A 22 -6.69 10.84 -7.51
N TYR A 23 -5.96 9.74 -7.34
CA TYR A 23 -6.02 8.95 -6.11
C TYR A 23 -4.80 9.21 -5.24
N LEU A 24 -3.59 9.10 -5.80
CA LEU A 24 -2.35 9.27 -5.05
C LEU A 24 -1.60 10.52 -5.50
N TRP A 25 -0.95 11.17 -4.52
CA TRP A 25 -0.06 12.29 -4.75
C TRP A 25 1.25 12.07 -4.02
N GLU A 26 2.34 12.14 -4.75
CA GLU A 26 3.69 11.98 -4.23
C GLU A 26 4.61 13.05 -4.80
N LYS A 27 5.60 13.49 -4.02
CA LYS A 27 6.59 14.45 -4.52
C LYS A 27 7.55 13.80 -5.50
N LYS A 28 7.60 14.35 -6.71
CA LYS A 28 8.58 14.03 -7.75
C LYS A 28 9.33 15.32 -8.12
N LYS A 29 10.65 15.30 -7.95
CA LYS A 29 11.51 16.49 -8.23
C LYS A 29 11.00 17.75 -7.51
N GLY A 30 10.65 17.63 -6.24
CA GLY A 30 10.23 18.73 -5.38
C GLY A 30 8.79 19.22 -5.57
N ARG A 31 7.97 18.61 -6.44
CA ARG A 31 6.57 18.97 -6.68
C ARG A 31 5.67 17.75 -6.56
N PHE A 32 4.48 17.94 -6.00
CA PHE A 32 3.48 16.88 -5.98
C PHE A 32 2.99 16.55 -7.39
N ALA A 33 3.06 15.27 -7.74
CA ALA A 33 2.52 14.69 -8.97
C ALA A 33 1.35 13.78 -8.63
N ALA A 34 0.27 13.89 -9.40
CA ALA A 34 -0.90 13.05 -9.26
C ALA A 34 -0.73 11.74 -10.02
N THR A 35 -1.32 10.68 -9.46
CA THR A 35 -1.56 9.41 -10.15
C THR A 35 -3.05 9.11 -10.05
N SER A 36 -3.72 8.94 -11.18
CA SER A 36 -5.18 8.68 -11.25
C SER A 36 -5.53 7.27 -10.76
N TYR A 37 -6.82 7.03 -10.48
CA TYR A 37 -7.32 5.70 -10.10
C TYR A 37 -6.95 4.63 -11.13
N MET A 38 -7.09 4.93 -12.44
CA MET A 38 -6.75 3.96 -13.49
C MET A 38 -5.26 3.71 -13.62
N GLU A 39 -4.42 4.73 -13.42
CA GLU A 39 -2.96 4.55 -13.38
C GLU A 39 -2.56 3.71 -12.17
N VAL A 40 -3.13 3.98 -10.98
CA VAL A 40 -2.91 3.16 -9.78
C VAL A 40 -3.33 1.71 -10.05
N LYS A 41 -4.49 1.49 -10.66
CA LYS A 41 -4.96 0.13 -10.99
C LYS A 41 -3.98 -0.61 -11.90
N ARG A 42 -3.42 0.07 -12.90
CA ARG A 42 -2.39 -0.52 -13.77
C ARG A 42 -1.17 -0.99 -12.97
N GLU A 43 -0.62 -0.13 -12.11
CA GLU A 43 0.54 -0.44 -11.28
C GLU A 43 0.25 -1.58 -10.28
N VAL A 44 -0.94 -1.57 -9.68
CA VAL A 44 -1.43 -2.63 -8.78
C VAL A 44 -1.49 -3.98 -9.49
N LEU A 45 -2.10 -4.03 -10.67
CA LEU A 45 -2.21 -5.26 -11.46
C LEU A 45 -0.86 -5.75 -11.99
N ASN A 46 0.05 -4.84 -12.34
CA ASN A 46 1.41 -5.18 -12.75
C ASN A 46 2.15 -5.85 -11.59
N PHE A 47 2.06 -5.28 -10.39
CA PHE A 47 2.71 -5.86 -9.22
C PHE A 47 2.07 -7.20 -8.80
N ALA A 48 0.74 -7.32 -8.87
CA ALA A 48 0.06 -8.60 -8.64
C ALA A 48 0.52 -9.68 -9.62
N GLY A 49 0.67 -9.35 -10.91
CA GLY A 49 1.23 -10.25 -11.92
C GLY A 49 2.65 -10.69 -11.60
N ALA A 50 3.49 -9.76 -11.14
CA ALA A 50 4.85 -10.07 -10.71
C ALA A 50 4.89 -11.03 -9.52
N LEU A 51 4.02 -10.85 -8.53
CA LEU A 51 3.92 -11.76 -7.38
C LEU A 51 3.48 -13.17 -7.82
N CYS A 52 2.52 -13.25 -8.74
CA CYS A 52 2.12 -14.54 -9.33
C CYS A 52 3.28 -15.20 -10.10
N GLN A 53 4.05 -14.43 -10.87
CA GLN A 53 5.25 -14.92 -11.57
C GLN A 53 6.33 -15.43 -10.61
N LEU A 54 6.49 -14.79 -9.44
CA LEU A 54 7.38 -15.25 -8.37
C LEU A 54 6.87 -16.51 -7.65
N GLY A 55 5.72 -17.04 -8.04
CA GLY A 55 5.12 -18.24 -7.46
C GLY A 55 4.45 -17.99 -6.11
N MET A 56 3.93 -16.78 -5.88
CA MET A 56 3.16 -16.49 -4.67
C MET A 56 1.87 -17.31 -4.63
N ASP A 57 1.61 -17.96 -3.53
CA ASP A 57 0.38 -18.69 -3.27
C ASP A 57 -0.64 -17.84 -2.49
N ARG A 58 -1.93 -18.23 -2.57
CA ARG A 58 -2.97 -17.59 -1.78
C ARG A 58 -2.70 -17.78 -0.29
N GLY A 59 -2.78 -16.69 0.46
CA GLY A 59 -2.51 -16.67 1.90
C GLY A 59 -1.04 -16.50 2.25
N ASP A 60 -0.13 -16.40 1.27
CA ASP A 60 1.26 -16.05 1.54
C ASP A 60 1.35 -14.67 2.19
N ARG A 61 2.19 -14.56 3.22
CA ARG A 61 2.44 -13.31 3.94
C ARG A 61 3.61 -12.59 3.33
N ILE A 62 3.44 -11.29 3.15
CA ILE A 62 4.47 -10.40 2.62
C ILE A 62 4.67 -9.28 3.63
N ALA A 63 5.85 -9.17 4.20
CA ALA A 63 6.20 -8.07 5.08
C ALA A 63 6.47 -6.80 4.26
N LEU A 64 6.01 -5.64 4.74
CA LEU A 64 6.16 -4.36 4.07
C LEU A 64 6.75 -3.31 5.01
N LEU A 65 8.03 -2.99 4.82
CA LEU A 65 8.80 -2.00 5.58
C LEU A 65 9.13 -0.79 4.70
N SER A 66 8.27 0.20 4.72
CA SER A 66 8.46 1.42 3.93
C SER A 66 7.76 2.61 4.59
N GLU A 67 8.29 3.81 4.36
CA GLU A 67 7.54 5.05 4.52
C GLU A 67 6.32 5.06 3.58
N GLY A 68 5.35 5.95 3.87
CA GLY A 68 4.18 6.13 3.00
C GLY A 68 4.58 6.74 1.65
N CYS A 69 4.34 6.00 0.58
CA CYS A 69 4.60 6.40 -0.80
C CYS A 69 3.61 5.71 -1.75
N ASN A 70 3.59 6.08 -3.03
CA ASN A 70 2.69 5.46 -4.00
C ASN A 70 2.95 3.95 -4.13
N ALA A 71 4.22 3.54 -4.14
CA ALA A 71 4.62 2.14 -4.24
C ALA A 71 4.15 1.30 -3.04
N TRP A 72 3.96 1.92 -1.86
CA TRP A 72 3.36 1.27 -0.69
C TRP A 72 1.92 0.80 -1.01
N VAL A 73 1.10 1.69 -1.62
CA VAL A 73 -0.28 1.37 -2.02
C VAL A 73 -0.31 0.34 -3.15
N TYR A 74 0.58 0.48 -4.14
CA TYR A 74 0.70 -0.52 -5.22
C TYR A 74 1.06 -1.90 -4.67
N SER A 75 1.94 -1.94 -3.67
CA SER A 75 2.34 -3.17 -3.00
C SER A 75 1.17 -3.81 -2.27
N GLU A 76 0.49 -3.06 -1.40
CA GLU A 76 -0.62 -3.61 -0.62
C GLU A 76 -1.76 -4.10 -1.50
N LEU A 77 -2.28 -3.24 -2.38
CA LEU A 77 -3.37 -3.65 -3.26
C LEU A 77 -2.94 -4.79 -4.20
N GLY A 78 -1.70 -4.75 -4.73
CA GLY A 78 -1.17 -5.83 -5.57
C GLY A 78 -1.09 -7.17 -4.85
N MET A 79 -0.68 -7.18 -3.57
CA MET A 79 -0.73 -8.38 -2.73
C MET A 79 -2.16 -8.93 -2.63
N LEU A 80 -3.15 -8.06 -2.37
CA LEU A 80 -4.55 -8.47 -2.23
C LEU A 80 -5.10 -9.06 -3.53
N TYR A 81 -4.79 -8.45 -4.68
CA TYR A 81 -5.19 -8.97 -6.00
C TYR A 81 -4.55 -10.33 -6.31
N ALA A 82 -3.36 -10.59 -5.81
CA ALA A 82 -2.69 -11.87 -5.93
C ALA A 82 -3.12 -12.89 -4.84
N GLY A 83 -4.01 -12.50 -3.91
CA GLY A 83 -4.51 -13.34 -2.82
C GLY A 83 -3.55 -13.45 -1.62
N GLY A 84 -2.58 -12.54 -1.50
CA GLY A 84 -1.62 -12.49 -0.40
C GLY A 84 -2.12 -11.69 0.80
N VAL A 85 -1.34 -11.73 1.87
CA VAL A 85 -1.61 -11.08 3.15
C VAL A 85 -0.49 -10.09 3.49
N ASN A 86 -0.83 -8.82 3.68
CA ASN A 86 0.14 -7.81 4.08
C ASN A 86 0.52 -7.97 5.56
N VAL A 87 1.82 -7.85 5.86
CA VAL A 87 2.36 -7.70 7.21
C VAL A 87 3.03 -6.33 7.29
N PRO A 88 2.25 -5.27 7.56
CA PRO A 88 2.79 -3.92 7.58
C PRO A 88 3.71 -3.73 8.79
N LEU A 89 4.93 -3.24 8.53
CA LEU A 89 5.96 -3.01 9.53
C LEU A 89 6.20 -1.52 9.71
N SER A 90 6.17 -1.05 10.96
CA SER A 90 6.52 0.33 11.27
C SER A 90 7.99 0.60 11.01
N ILE A 91 8.30 1.70 10.36
CA ILE A 91 9.67 2.18 10.15
C ILE A 91 10.39 2.52 11.47
N LYS A 92 9.64 2.63 12.58
CA LYS A 92 10.17 2.93 13.93
C LYS A 92 10.59 1.68 14.72
N LEU A 93 10.28 0.49 14.22
CA LEU A 93 10.64 -0.77 14.87
C LEU A 93 12.15 -0.90 15.03
N THR A 94 12.60 -1.53 16.09
CA THR A 94 13.98 -1.99 16.22
C THR A 94 14.24 -3.19 15.31
N ASP A 95 15.50 -3.51 15.05
CA ASP A 95 15.87 -4.66 14.20
C ASP A 95 15.35 -5.98 14.77
N ASN A 96 15.40 -6.15 16.10
CA ASN A 96 14.84 -7.33 16.76
C ASN A 96 13.33 -7.45 16.58
N GLU A 97 12.60 -6.34 16.61
CA GLU A 97 11.17 -6.33 16.40
C GLU A 97 10.79 -6.60 14.93
N ILE A 98 11.60 -6.15 13.97
CA ILE A 98 11.42 -6.49 12.55
C ILE A 98 11.61 -8.00 12.37
N VAL A 99 12.72 -8.53 12.83
CA VAL A 99 13.03 -9.98 12.76
C VAL A 99 11.90 -10.79 13.38
N PHE A 100 11.47 -10.44 14.60
CA PHE A 100 10.38 -11.15 15.27
C PHE A 100 9.11 -11.20 14.42
N ARG A 101 8.66 -10.05 13.84
CA ARG A 101 7.42 -9.99 13.08
C ARG A 101 7.52 -10.73 11.75
N VAL A 102 8.65 -10.65 11.07
CA VAL A 102 8.91 -11.37 9.82
C VAL A 102 8.87 -12.88 10.05
N GLU A 103 9.59 -13.37 11.06
CA GLU A 103 9.64 -14.80 11.40
C GLU A 103 8.30 -15.31 11.96
N HIS A 104 7.70 -14.59 12.93
CA HIS A 104 6.42 -14.98 13.53
C HIS A 104 5.26 -15.01 12.52
N SER A 105 5.22 -14.07 11.59
CA SER A 105 4.23 -14.08 10.51
C SER A 105 4.54 -15.11 9.42
N GLN A 106 5.75 -15.68 9.44
CA GLN A 106 6.25 -16.53 8.37
C GLN A 106 6.17 -15.83 7.00
N ALA A 107 6.59 -14.57 6.95
CA ALA A 107 6.57 -13.81 5.71
C ALA A 107 7.52 -14.43 4.68
N ARG A 108 6.97 -14.78 3.53
CA ARG A 108 7.72 -15.40 2.43
C ARG A 108 8.50 -14.38 1.59
N PHE A 109 7.96 -13.18 1.49
CA PHE A 109 8.59 -12.05 0.82
C PHE A 109 8.69 -10.86 1.76
N LEU A 110 9.68 -9.99 1.53
CA LEU A 110 9.84 -8.72 2.24
C LEU A 110 9.94 -7.59 1.21
N ILE A 111 9.04 -6.62 1.30
CA ILE A 111 9.13 -5.38 0.53
C ILE A 111 9.76 -4.32 1.43
N VAL A 112 10.77 -3.62 0.92
CA VAL A 112 11.48 -2.57 1.66
C VAL A 112 11.75 -1.37 0.77
N SER A 113 11.61 -0.14 1.28
CA SER A 113 12.09 1.02 0.53
C SER A 113 13.62 1.16 0.60
N ALA A 114 14.22 1.79 -0.39
CA ALA A 114 15.66 2.05 -0.45
C ALA A 114 16.18 2.72 0.84
N ASN A 115 15.36 3.53 1.50
CA ASN A 115 15.72 4.20 2.75
C ASN A 115 16.01 3.24 3.91
N PHE A 116 15.41 2.04 3.90
CA PHE A 116 15.60 1.02 4.95
C PHE A 116 16.36 -0.21 4.47
N LEU A 117 16.86 -0.23 3.23
CA LEU A 117 17.58 -1.37 2.66
C LEU A 117 18.79 -1.79 3.50
N ASN A 118 19.61 -0.83 3.94
CA ASN A 118 20.80 -1.15 4.75
C ASN A 118 20.43 -1.80 6.09
N ARG A 119 19.29 -1.44 6.67
CA ARG A 119 18.76 -2.09 7.86
C ARG A 119 18.43 -3.55 7.61
N VAL A 120 17.72 -3.82 6.51
CA VAL A 120 17.33 -5.19 6.12
C VAL A 120 18.58 -6.03 5.81
N ARG A 121 19.58 -5.47 5.13
CA ARG A 121 20.88 -6.16 4.94
C ARG A 121 21.55 -6.55 6.26
N GLY A 122 21.46 -5.70 7.26
CA GLY A 122 22.03 -5.96 8.60
C GLY A 122 21.34 -7.12 9.35
N ILE A 123 20.11 -7.45 9.02
CA ILE A 123 19.32 -8.52 9.68
C ILE A 123 19.03 -9.71 8.76
N GLU A 124 19.52 -9.70 7.54
CA GLU A 124 19.22 -10.70 6.50
C GLU A 124 19.46 -12.14 6.96
N GLY A 125 20.55 -12.39 7.67
CA GLY A 125 20.88 -13.72 8.21
C GLY A 125 19.94 -14.21 9.30
N ARG A 126 19.03 -13.35 9.79
CA ARG A 126 18.07 -13.64 10.88
C ARG A 126 16.62 -13.79 10.38
N ILE A 127 16.38 -13.57 9.09
CA ILE A 127 15.08 -13.70 8.41
C ILE A 127 15.17 -14.76 7.32
N GLY A 128 15.58 -15.97 7.69
CA GLY A 128 15.90 -17.06 6.76
C GLY A 128 14.74 -17.56 5.94
N GLY A 129 13.50 -17.38 6.40
CA GLY A 129 12.28 -17.75 5.68
C GLY A 129 11.92 -16.84 4.49
N VAL A 130 12.58 -15.68 4.37
CA VAL A 130 12.33 -14.74 3.27
C VAL A 130 13.05 -15.17 1.99
N GLU A 131 12.29 -15.51 0.96
CA GLU A 131 12.81 -15.97 -0.35
C GLU A 131 13.27 -14.81 -1.23
N LYS A 132 12.53 -13.69 -1.25
CA LYS A 132 12.86 -12.49 -2.02
C LYS A 132 12.66 -11.22 -1.19
N ILE A 133 13.57 -10.26 -1.41
CA ILE A 133 13.50 -8.91 -0.85
C ILE A 133 13.29 -7.94 -2.02
N ILE A 134 12.10 -7.36 -2.08
CA ILE A 134 11.68 -6.46 -3.14
C ILE A 134 11.97 -5.03 -2.70
N VAL A 135 12.78 -4.29 -3.46
CA VAL A 135 13.28 -2.97 -3.06
C VAL A 135 12.61 -1.87 -3.86
N ILE A 136 11.84 -1.04 -3.18
CA ILE A 136 11.18 0.15 -3.74
C ILE A 136 12.22 1.25 -3.95
N HIS A 137 12.13 1.96 -5.08
CA HIS A 137 13.01 3.07 -5.46
C HIS A 137 14.50 2.67 -5.55
N SER A 138 14.76 1.52 -6.19
CA SER A 138 16.11 1.00 -6.36
C SER A 138 16.21 0.17 -7.65
N ASP A 139 17.37 0.22 -8.29
CA ASP A 139 17.67 -0.62 -9.47
C ASP A 139 18.37 -1.94 -9.09
N ILE A 140 18.38 -2.30 -7.79
CA ILE A 140 19.05 -3.49 -7.31
C ILE A 140 18.40 -4.76 -7.88
N ASN A 141 19.24 -5.66 -8.42
CA ASN A 141 18.79 -6.98 -8.90
C ASN A 141 19.93 -7.99 -8.73
N GLU A 142 20.15 -8.44 -7.49
CA GLU A 142 21.23 -9.37 -7.12
C GLU A 142 20.83 -10.35 -6.02
N GLY A 143 21.09 -11.62 -6.19
CA GLY A 143 20.78 -12.65 -5.19
C GLY A 143 19.28 -12.74 -4.92
N LYS A 144 18.86 -12.48 -3.66
CA LYS A 144 17.45 -12.42 -3.31
C LYS A 144 16.83 -11.02 -3.39
N TYR A 145 17.63 -9.99 -3.69
CA TYR A 145 17.17 -8.62 -3.86
C TYR A 145 16.71 -8.37 -5.29
N VAL A 146 15.53 -7.77 -5.45
CA VAL A 146 14.97 -7.43 -6.77
C VAL A 146 14.31 -6.06 -6.71
N SER A 147 14.48 -5.26 -7.77
CA SER A 147 13.84 -3.95 -7.91
C SER A 147 12.32 -4.09 -8.04
N PHE A 148 11.57 -3.30 -7.28
CA PHE A 148 10.13 -3.20 -7.39
C PHE A 148 9.71 -2.75 -8.79
N GLU A 149 10.40 -1.76 -9.35
CA GLU A 149 10.13 -1.20 -10.67
C GLU A 149 10.44 -2.19 -11.81
N LEU A 150 11.44 -3.06 -11.62
CA LEU A 150 11.72 -4.15 -12.54
C LEU A 150 10.58 -5.18 -12.50
N LEU A 151 10.20 -5.61 -11.30
CA LEU A 151 9.09 -6.56 -11.11
C LEU A 151 7.78 -6.04 -11.69
N GLN A 152 7.47 -4.75 -11.56
CA GLN A 152 6.26 -4.18 -12.19
C GLN A 152 6.27 -4.33 -13.72
N ARG A 153 7.42 -4.11 -14.37
CA ARG A 153 7.56 -4.31 -15.83
C ARG A 153 7.42 -5.78 -16.22
N GLU A 154 8.06 -6.68 -15.49
CA GLU A 154 7.93 -8.11 -15.71
C GLU A 154 6.52 -8.61 -15.48
N GLY A 155 5.84 -8.12 -14.42
CA GLY A 155 4.46 -8.45 -14.11
C GLY A 155 3.46 -7.92 -15.15
N GLU A 156 3.73 -6.78 -15.79
CA GLU A 156 2.93 -6.31 -16.94
C GLU A 156 2.96 -7.30 -18.09
N ILE A 157 4.13 -7.81 -18.43
CA ILE A 157 4.31 -8.82 -19.48
C ILE A 157 3.59 -10.10 -19.07
N TRP A 158 3.89 -10.61 -17.87
CA TRP A 158 3.34 -11.86 -17.36
C TRP A 158 1.80 -11.86 -17.34
N ARG A 159 1.16 -10.81 -16.81
CA ARG A 159 -0.31 -10.72 -16.77
C ARG A 159 -0.93 -10.57 -18.17
N GLY A 160 -0.19 -10.01 -19.13
CA GLY A 160 -0.60 -9.94 -20.52
C GLY A 160 -0.70 -11.32 -21.17
N GLU A 161 0.23 -12.23 -20.82
CA GLU A 161 0.30 -13.60 -21.29
C GLU A 161 -0.62 -14.56 -20.52
N HIS A 162 -0.96 -14.25 -19.26
CA HIS A 162 -1.70 -15.12 -18.33
C HIS A 162 -3.01 -14.49 -17.82
N LYS A 163 -3.77 -13.84 -18.72
CA LYS A 163 -4.99 -13.08 -18.35
C LYS A 163 -6.03 -13.92 -17.62
N GLU A 164 -6.28 -15.14 -18.08
CA GLU A 164 -7.25 -16.05 -17.45
C GLU A 164 -6.83 -16.43 -16.05
N LEU A 165 -5.56 -16.84 -15.88
CA LEU A 165 -5.01 -17.20 -14.56
C LEU A 165 -5.06 -16.02 -13.57
N MET A 166 -4.77 -14.80 -14.04
CA MET A 166 -4.87 -13.60 -13.21
C MET A 166 -6.31 -13.31 -12.81
N ASN A 167 -7.27 -13.43 -13.74
CA ASN A 167 -8.68 -13.25 -13.45
C ASN A 167 -9.20 -14.31 -12.46
N ASP A 168 -8.85 -15.57 -12.66
CA ASP A 168 -9.22 -16.66 -11.74
C ASP A 168 -8.67 -16.38 -10.34
N ARG A 169 -7.41 -15.96 -10.23
CA ARG A 169 -6.78 -15.59 -8.95
C ARG A 169 -7.59 -14.52 -8.22
N ILE A 170 -7.95 -13.43 -8.91
CA ILE A 170 -8.76 -12.35 -8.33
C ILE A 170 -10.12 -12.84 -7.87
N HIS A 171 -10.78 -13.69 -8.66
CA HIS A 171 -12.11 -14.23 -8.32
C HIS A 171 -12.10 -15.23 -7.16
N THR A 172 -10.95 -15.82 -6.81
CA THR A 172 -10.83 -16.71 -5.65
C THR A 172 -10.74 -15.96 -4.32
N VAL A 173 -10.49 -14.65 -4.33
CA VAL A 173 -10.41 -13.84 -3.11
C VAL A 173 -11.82 -13.65 -2.53
N THR A 174 -11.97 -13.95 -1.26
CA THR A 174 -13.25 -13.87 -0.53
C THR A 174 -13.21 -12.86 0.60
N GLU A 175 -14.37 -12.51 1.13
CA GLU A 175 -14.48 -11.58 2.26
C GLU A 175 -13.82 -12.08 3.56
N ASP A 176 -13.66 -13.39 3.69
CA ASP A 176 -13.05 -14.03 4.86
C ASP A 176 -11.53 -14.17 4.75
N ASP A 177 -10.95 -13.90 3.56
CA ASP A 177 -9.51 -13.87 3.40
C ASP A 177 -8.91 -12.70 4.18
N LEU A 178 -7.67 -12.89 4.66
CA LEU A 178 -6.96 -11.87 5.39
C LEU A 178 -6.46 -10.77 4.45
N VAL A 179 -6.61 -9.53 4.88
CA VAL A 179 -5.99 -8.36 4.26
C VAL A 179 -4.61 -8.15 4.85
N ASN A 180 -4.55 -8.14 6.20
CA ASN A 180 -3.27 -7.96 6.87
C ASN A 180 -3.20 -8.64 8.25
N ILE A 181 -1.95 -8.70 8.77
CA ILE A 181 -1.63 -9.06 10.15
C ILE A 181 -0.96 -7.85 10.79
N SER A 182 -1.73 -7.07 11.56
CA SER A 182 -1.24 -5.88 12.27
C SER A 182 -0.72 -6.25 13.66
N TYR A 183 0.55 -5.91 13.95
CA TYR A 183 1.15 -6.18 15.24
C TYR A 183 0.89 -5.04 16.22
N THR A 184 0.34 -5.38 17.38
CA THR A 184 0.15 -4.44 18.49
C THR A 184 1.13 -4.74 19.61
N SER A 185 1.63 -3.68 20.29
CA SER A 185 2.33 -3.82 21.56
C SER A 185 1.31 -4.26 22.60
N GLY A 186 1.24 -5.56 22.87
CA GLY A 186 0.38 -6.11 23.92
C GLY A 186 0.83 -5.67 25.31
N THR A 187 -0.05 -5.81 26.31
CA THR A 187 0.30 -5.70 27.75
C THR A 187 1.22 -6.83 28.22
N THR A 188 1.49 -7.82 27.37
CA THR A 188 2.40 -8.97 27.57
C THR A 188 3.72 -8.71 26.83
N ALA A 189 4.78 -9.42 27.25
CA ALA A 189 6.15 -9.21 26.75
C ALA A 189 6.34 -9.36 25.22
N GLU A 190 5.44 -10.08 24.53
CA GLU A 190 5.55 -10.31 23.09
C GLU A 190 4.41 -9.64 22.29
N PRO A 191 4.73 -9.01 21.14
CA PRO A 191 3.73 -8.41 20.26
C PRO A 191 2.75 -9.47 19.71
N LYS A 192 1.45 -9.11 19.60
CA LYS A 192 0.40 -9.96 19.06
C LYS A 192 0.06 -9.54 17.63
N GLY A 193 0.01 -10.51 16.72
CA GLY A 193 -0.46 -10.30 15.34
C GLY A 193 -1.98 -10.38 15.27
N ILE A 194 -2.63 -9.25 15.03
CA ILE A 194 -4.08 -9.15 14.85
C ILE A 194 -4.39 -9.39 13.38
N MET A 195 -5.13 -10.45 13.11
CA MET A 195 -5.54 -10.83 11.75
C MET A 195 -6.82 -10.08 11.37
N LEU A 196 -6.78 -9.30 10.28
CA LEU A 196 -7.91 -8.53 9.77
C LEU A 196 -8.27 -8.99 8.37
N SER A 197 -9.54 -9.39 8.17
CA SER A 197 -10.06 -9.86 6.90
C SER A 197 -10.59 -8.72 6.02
N HIS A 198 -10.88 -9.02 4.75
CA HIS A 198 -11.59 -8.12 3.85
C HIS A 198 -12.91 -7.66 4.46
N ARG A 199 -13.70 -8.58 5.05
CA ARG A 199 -14.96 -8.27 5.73
C ARG A 199 -14.80 -7.22 6.81
N ASN A 200 -13.74 -7.30 7.64
CA ASN A 200 -13.50 -6.34 8.71
C ASN A 200 -13.30 -4.92 8.14
N TYR A 201 -12.45 -4.79 7.12
CA TYR A 201 -12.17 -3.49 6.53
C TYR A 201 -13.36 -2.93 5.74
N VAL A 202 -14.01 -3.74 4.90
CA VAL A 202 -15.17 -3.29 4.11
C VAL A 202 -16.30 -2.81 5.02
N THR A 203 -16.60 -3.56 6.09
CA THR A 203 -17.62 -3.16 7.07
C THR A 203 -17.28 -1.81 7.70
N ASN A 204 -16.03 -1.62 8.13
CA ASN A 204 -15.60 -0.35 8.73
C ASN A 204 -15.64 0.81 7.73
N VAL A 205 -15.25 0.60 6.48
CA VAL A 205 -15.31 1.64 5.43
C VAL A 205 -16.76 2.06 5.18
N LEU A 206 -17.67 1.10 5.00
CA LEU A 206 -19.09 1.39 4.74
C LEU A 206 -19.78 2.05 5.94
N GLN A 207 -19.46 1.64 7.16
CA GLN A 207 -19.94 2.30 8.36
C GLN A 207 -19.39 3.73 8.48
N SER A 208 -18.10 3.94 8.21
CA SER A 208 -17.49 5.28 8.21
C SER A 208 -18.14 6.20 7.18
N ASP A 209 -18.42 5.69 5.98
CA ASP A 209 -19.06 6.44 4.89
C ASP A 209 -20.49 6.84 5.25
N SER A 210 -21.22 6.03 6.02
CA SER A 210 -22.55 6.35 6.51
C SER A 210 -22.57 7.50 7.53
N LEU A 211 -21.45 7.71 8.22
CA LEU A 211 -21.29 8.76 9.24
C LEU A 211 -20.64 10.03 8.69
N ILE A 212 -19.65 9.87 7.84
CA ILE A 212 -18.82 10.96 7.31
C ILE A 212 -18.70 10.79 5.79
N GLN A 213 -19.48 11.58 5.05
CA GLN A 213 -19.37 11.62 3.60
C GLN A 213 -18.11 12.38 3.17
N ILE A 214 -17.17 11.70 2.53
CA ILE A 214 -15.95 12.29 1.98
C ILE A 214 -16.20 12.70 0.52
N PRO A 215 -16.24 14.02 0.19
CA PRO A 215 -16.40 14.41 -1.20
C PRO A 215 -15.22 13.94 -2.08
N ALA A 216 -15.52 13.51 -3.31
CA ALA A 216 -14.51 13.00 -4.24
C ALA A 216 -13.40 14.01 -4.60
N TYR A 217 -13.62 15.31 -4.39
CA TYR A 217 -12.60 16.34 -4.60
C TYR A 217 -11.68 16.55 -3.38
N TYR A 218 -11.96 15.88 -2.25
CA TYR A 218 -11.12 16.01 -1.05
C TYR A 218 -9.76 15.35 -1.23
N ARG A 219 -8.79 15.91 -0.52
CA ARG A 219 -7.44 15.40 -0.44
C ARG A 219 -6.95 15.45 0.99
N ILE A 220 -6.40 14.35 1.47
CA ILE A 220 -5.73 14.27 2.76
C ILE A 220 -4.22 14.20 2.58
N LEU A 221 -3.45 14.87 3.43
CA LEU A 221 -2.05 14.52 3.65
C LEU A 221 -2.00 13.43 4.73
N LEU A 222 -1.65 12.22 4.33
CA LEU A 222 -1.59 11.09 5.25
C LEU A 222 -0.20 11.04 5.92
N PHE A 223 -0.09 11.70 7.08
CA PHE A 223 1.14 11.73 7.89
C PHE A 223 1.13 10.71 9.03
N LEU A 224 0.00 10.04 9.27
CA LEU A 224 -0.07 8.92 10.22
C LEU A 224 0.75 7.73 9.72
N PRO A 225 1.29 6.90 10.62
CA PRO A 225 1.98 5.68 10.22
C PRO A 225 1.08 4.78 9.37
N TRP A 226 1.53 4.43 8.19
CA TRP A 226 0.74 3.65 7.22
C TRP A 226 0.59 2.18 7.62
N ASP A 227 1.42 1.70 8.54
CA ASP A 227 1.33 0.37 9.15
C ASP A 227 0.18 0.24 10.18
N HIS A 228 -0.48 1.34 10.55
CA HIS A 228 -1.55 1.33 11.55
C HIS A 228 -2.94 1.16 10.91
N SER A 229 -3.78 0.27 11.50
CA SER A 229 -5.13 -0.04 10.99
C SER A 229 -6.04 1.17 10.78
N PHE A 230 -5.88 2.23 11.58
CA PHE A 230 -6.61 3.48 11.39
C PHE A 230 -6.22 4.20 10.09
N ALA A 231 -4.92 4.22 9.75
CA ALA A 231 -4.47 4.78 8.49
C ALA A 231 -5.01 3.99 7.28
N HIS A 232 -5.08 2.66 7.38
CA HIS A 232 -5.73 1.82 6.36
C HIS A 232 -7.21 2.16 6.19
N THR A 233 -7.98 2.13 7.28
CA THR A 233 -9.44 2.32 7.19
C THR A 233 -9.80 3.72 6.75
N VAL A 234 -9.31 4.75 7.45
CA VAL A 234 -9.70 6.14 7.20
C VAL A 234 -8.87 6.76 6.08
N GLY A 235 -7.54 6.61 6.15
CA GLY A 235 -6.63 7.26 5.20
C GLY A 235 -6.69 6.64 3.80
N LEU A 236 -6.51 5.32 3.71
CA LEU A 236 -6.43 4.63 2.42
C LEU A 236 -7.82 4.26 1.90
N TYR A 237 -8.55 3.40 2.58
CA TYR A 237 -9.73 2.76 2.02
C TYR A 237 -10.98 3.64 1.97
N SER A 238 -11.23 4.51 2.98
CA SER A 238 -12.40 5.40 2.92
C SER A 238 -12.22 6.49 1.87
N PHE A 239 -11.02 7.05 1.72
CA PHE A 239 -10.73 8.00 0.64
C PHE A 239 -10.81 7.33 -0.73
N MET A 240 -10.25 6.12 -0.86
CA MET A 240 -10.35 5.30 -2.06
C MET A 240 -11.82 5.06 -2.46
N TYR A 241 -12.67 4.60 -1.54
CA TYR A 241 -14.07 4.30 -1.79
C TYR A 241 -14.86 5.50 -2.29
N ASN A 242 -14.54 6.69 -1.80
CA ASN A 242 -15.21 7.94 -2.13
C ASN A 242 -14.66 8.66 -3.37
N GLY A 243 -13.65 8.10 -4.05
CA GLY A 243 -13.03 8.75 -5.21
C GLY A 243 -12.18 9.97 -4.86
N ALA A 244 -11.88 10.14 -3.58
CA ALA A 244 -11.04 11.18 -3.03
C ALA A 244 -9.55 10.81 -3.13
N SER A 245 -8.66 11.72 -2.78
CA SER A 245 -7.22 11.52 -2.95
C SER A 245 -6.44 11.64 -1.66
N LEU A 246 -5.30 10.96 -1.61
CA LEU A 246 -4.33 11.07 -0.53
C LEU A 246 -2.96 11.50 -1.06
N ALA A 247 -2.25 12.28 -0.26
CA ALA A 247 -0.88 12.67 -0.51
C ALA A 247 0.02 12.05 0.57
N SER A 248 1.16 11.49 0.16
CA SER A 248 2.21 11.06 1.08
C SER A 248 3.05 12.25 1.53
N VAL A 249 3.60 12.18 2.74
CA VAL A 249 4.64 13.12 3.18
C VAL A 249 5.95 12.74 2.50
N ASP A 250 6.67 13.73 1.99
CA ASP A 250 8.04 13.53 1.50
C ASP A 250 8.93 13.09 2.66
N TYR A 251 9.46 11.86 2.59
CA TYR A 251 10.29 11.31 3.67
C TYR A 251 11.64 12.04 3.77
N GLY A 252 12.16 12.55 2.65
CA GLY A 252 13.49 13.11 2.59
C GLY A 252 14.57 12.03 2.81
N GLN A 253 15.62 12.38 3.53
CA GLN A 253 16.76 11.48 3.80
C GLN A 253 16.76 10.90 5.22
N SER A 254 15.83 11.34 6.08
CA SER A 254 15.80 10.91 7.48
C SER A 254 14.42 11.10 8.13
N GLY A 255 14.14 10.38 9.20
CA GLY A 255 12.94 10.58 10.00
C GLY A 255 12.80 11.98 10.59
N MET A 256 13.90 12.70 10.81
CA MET A 256 13.88 14.11 11.24
C MET A 256 13.40 15.02 10.11
N GLU A 257 13.85 14.78 8.88
CA GLU A 257 13.42 15.52 7.69
C GLU A 257 11.94 15.24 7.38
N TYR A 258 11.51 13.99 7.49
CA TYR A 258 10.10 13.61 7.42
C TYR A 258 9.22 14.48 8.34
N LEU A 259 9.60 14.62 9.62
CA LEU A 259 8.83 15.44 10.58
C LEU A 259 8.80 16.93 10.19
N ARG A 260 9.90 17.47 9.68
CA ARG A 260 9.98 18.85 9.17
C ARG A 260 9.14 19.06 7.92
N ASN A 261 9.02 18.04 7.08
CA ASN A 261 8.26 18.10 5.84
C ASN A 261 6.75 18.07 6.06
N ILE A 262 6.23 17.55 7.18
CA ILE A 262 4.79 17.49 7.46
C ILE A 262 4.11 18.87 7.32
N PRO A 263 4.50 19.94 8.05
CA PRO A 263 3.84 21.24 7.92
C PRO A 263 4.01 21.87 6.54
N VAL A 264 5.17 21.67 5.90
CA VAL A 264 5.44 22.19 4.54
C VAL A 264 4.51 21.51 3.53
N ASN A 265 4.47 20.17 3.55
CA ASN A 265 3.61 19.40 2.63
C ASN A 265 2.11 19.66 2.88
N LEU A 266 1.72 19.88 4.13
CA LEU A 266 0.35 20.24 4.45
C LEU A 266 -0.07 21.57 3.80
N GLN A 267 0.81 22.59 3.81
CA GLN A 267 0.55 23.85 3.13
C GLN A 267 0.48 23.68 1.61
N GLU A 268 1.40 22.93 1.02
CA GLU A 268 1.41 22.65 -0.42
C GLU A 268 0.14 21.92 -0.88
N VAL A 269 -0.28 20.87 -0.14
CA VAL A 269 -1.51 20.13 -0.41
C VAL A 269 -2.75 21.00 -0.29
N LYS A 270 -2.80 21.92 0.70
CA LYS A 270 -3.87 22.89 0.86
C LYS A 270 -3.94 23.89 -0.29
N GLN A 271 -2.80 24.40 -0.75
CA GLN A 271 -2.74 25.34 -1.89
C GLN A 271 -3.22 24.69 -3.20
N MET A 272 -2.87 23.43 -3.45
CA MET A 272 -3.37 22.69 -4.62
C MET A 272 -4.91 22.55 -4.62
N HIS A 273 -5.55 22.61 -3.45
CA HIS A 273 -7.00 22.57 -3.33
C HIS A 273 -7.65 23.90 -3.70
N ILE A 274 -7.07 25.02 -3.26
CA ILE A 274 -7.56 26.37 -3.52
C ILE A 274 -7.44 26.72 -5.02
N GLY A 275 -6.33 26.42 -5.66
CA GLY A 275 -6.12 26.69 -7.07
C GLY A 275 -7.11 25.98 -8.01
N LYS A 276 -7.66 24.82 -7.62
CA LYS A 276 -8.74 24.17 -8.38
C LYS A 276 -10.12 24.81 -8.18
N LEU A 277 -10.38 25.38 -7.03
CA LEU A 277 -11.61 26.12 -6.75
C LEU A 277 -11.64 27.43 -7.54
N GLU A 278 -10.55 28.18 -7.58
CA GLU A 278 -10.45 29.43 -8.35
C GLU A 278 -10.63 29.20 -9.86
N MET A 279 -10.08 28.12 -10.43
CA MET A 279 -10.28 27.78 -11.84
C MET A 279 -11.72 27.38 -12.19
N ARG A 280 -12.53 26.92 -11.23
CA ARG A 280 -13.96 26.59 -11.46
C ARG A 280 -14.89 27.82 -11.41
N PHE A 281 -14.45 28.93 -10.83
CA PHE A 281 -15.21 30.19 -10.78
C PHE A 281 -14.92 31.10 -12.00
N HIS A 282 -14.00 30.72 -12.88
CA HIS A 282 -13.66 31.47 -14.10
C HIS A 282 -14.05 30.73 -15.40
N GLN A 283 -14.84 29.66 -15.33
CA GLN A 283 -15.52 28.99 -16.44
C GLN A 283 -17.05 29.12 -16.27
#